data_941f0cc12a582b08e04c30fba6d86ac4
#
_entry.id   941f0cc12a582b08e04c30fba6d86ac4
#
_cell.length_a   1.000
_cell.length_b   1.000
_cell.length_c   1.000
_cell.angle_alpha   90.00
_cell.angle_beta   90.00
_cell.angle_gamma   90.00
#
_symmetry.space_group_name_H-M   'P 1'
#
loop_
_entity.id
_entity.type
_entity.pdbx_description
1 polymer ?
#
loop_
_entity_poly.entity_id
_entity_poly.type
_entity_poly.pdbx_seq_one_letter_code
_entity_poly.pdbx_strand_id
1 'polypeptide(L)'
;LNLVNTVRGRSNASLLSSLTLKNIEDERAREFIWEGHRRRDMIRFGTYFTGTWAFKTTQTATFRGIYPIPQEQRTANPKLEQNPGY
;
A
#
# COMPACT_ATOMS: atom_id res chain seq x y z
N LEU A 1 -13.51 -3.92 -16.26
CA LEU A 1 -14.55 -4.55 -15.45
C LEU A 1 -14.56 -6.07 -15.64
N ASN A 2 -14.59 -6.59 -16.87
CA ASN A 2 -14.69 -8.02 -17.14
C ASN A 2 -13.55 -8.83 -16.51
N LEU A 3 -12.30 -8.39 -16.65
CA LEU A 3 -11.14 -9.07 -16.06
C LEU A 3 -11.22 -9.14 -14.52
N VAL A 4 -11.63 -8.05 -13.87
CA VAL A 4 -11.80 -8.03 -12.41
C VAL A 4 -12.92 -8.99 -12.01
N ASN A 5 -14.03 -9.00 -12.73
CA ASN A 5 -15.14 -9.90 -12.46
C ASN A 5 -14.79 -11.37 -12.73
N THR A 6 -13.89 -11.67 -13.67
CA THR A 6 -13.36 -13.02 -13.86
C THR A 6 -12.61 -13.49 -12.61
N VAL A 7 -11.75 -12.64 -12.05
CA VAL A 7 -11.01 -12.94 -10.81
C VAL A 7 -11.98 -13.15 -9.64
N ARG A 8 -12.94 -12.24 -9.48
CA ARG A 8 -13.96 -12.32 -8.42
C ARG A 8 -14.82 -13.56 -8.52
N GLY A 9 -15.23 -13.93 -9.74
CA GLY A 9 -16.02 -15.13 -10.01
C GLY A 9 -15.28 -16.41 -9.63
N ARG A 10 -13.98 -16.48 -9.83
CA ARG A 10 -13.14 -17.61 -9.39
C ARG A 10 -13.24 -17.86 -7.87
N SER A 11 -13.33 -16.79 -7.11
CA SER A 11 -13.45 -16.83 -5.64
C SER A 11 -14.90 -16.81 -5.15
N ASN A 12 -15.86 -16.98 -6.04
CA ASN A 12 -17.29 -16.89 -5.75
C ASN A 12 -17.71 -15.58 -5.04
N ALA A 13 -17.00 -14.49 -5.33
CA ALA A 13 -17.29 -13.15 -4.79
C ALA A 13 -18.31 -12.42 -5.67
N SER A 14 -19.08 -11.53 -5.05
CA SER A 14 -20.07 -10.71 -5.76
C SER A 14 -19.42 -9.92 -6.89
N LEU A 15 -20.01 -9.95 -8.08
CA LEU A 15 -19.52 -9.22 -9.24
C LEU A 15 -19.77 -7.71 -9.08
N LEU A 16 -18.87 -6.91 -9.63
CA LEU A 16 -19.01 -5.46 -9.65
C LEU A 16 -19.86 -5.03 -10.86
N SER A 17 -20.71 -4.06 -10.67
CA SER A 17 -21.48 -3.42 -11.75
C SER A 17 -20.68 -2.29 -12.44
N SER A 18 -19.75 -1.68 -11.72
CA SER A 18 -18.85 -0.63 -12.23
C SER A 18 -17.46 -0.80 -11.67
N LEU A 19 -16.46 -0.16 -12.29
CA LEU A 19 -15.06 -0.25 -11.88
C LEU A 19 -14.50 1.14 -11.58
N THR A 20 -14.02 1.32 -10.36
CA THR A 20 -13.29 2.52 -9.90
C THR A 20 -11.84 2.16 -9.56
N LEU A 21 -10.97 3.17 -9.43
CA LEU A 21 -9.61 2.95 -8.93
C LEU A 21 -9.62 2.33 -7.53
N LYS A 22 -10.56 2.72 -6.68
CA LYS A 22 -10.73 2.14 -5.34
C LYS A 22 -11.07 0.65 -5.41
N ASN A 23 -11.95 0.25 -6.33
CA ASN A 23 -12.25 -1.17 -6.52
C ASN A 23 -11.01 -1.97 -6.94
N ILE A 24 -10.16 -1.40 -7.81
CA ILE A 24 -8.92 -2.05 -8.24
C ILE A 24 -7.94 -2.16 -7.06
N GLU A 25 -7.77 -1.11 -6.27
CA GLU A 25 -6.93 -1.12 -5.09
C GLU A 25 -7.37 -2.20 -4.08
N ASP A 26 -8.67 -2.29 -3.81
CA ASP A 26 -9.23 -3.25 -2.88
C ASP A 26 -9.12 -4.69 -3.39
N GLU A 27 -9.34 -4.91 -4.69
CA GLU A 27 -9.19 -6.23 -5.29
C GLU A 27 -7.73 -6.71 -5.25
N ARG A 28 -6.79 -5.82 -5.56
CA ARG A 28 -5.36 -6.13 -5.41
C ARG A 28 -4.99 -6.47 -3.97
N ALA A 29 -5.59 -5.79 -2.99
CA ALA A 29 -5.36 -6.09 -1.57
C ALA A 29 -5.83 -7.50 -1.19
N ARG A 30 -6.94 -7.97 -1.77
CA ARG A 30 -7.45 -9.33 -1.54
C ARG A 30 -6.61 -10.39 -2.23
N GLU A 31 -6.26 -10.16 -3.52
CA GLU A 31 -5.51 -11.12 -4.32
C GLU A 31 -4.06 -11.28 -3.83
N PHE A 32 -3.43 -10.20 -3.35
CA PHE A 32 -2.02 -10.19 -2.95
C PHE A 32 -1.82 -10.12 -1.42
N ILE A 33 -2.78 -10.62 -0.65
CA ILE A 33 -2.64 -10.71 0.81
C ILE A 33 -1.38 -11.54 1.15
N TRP A 34 -0.58 -11.05 2.12
CA TRP A 34 0.71 -11.63 2.54
C TRP A 34 1.85 -11.57 1.51
N GLU A 35 1.64 -10.98 0.34
CA GLU A 35 2.68 -10.88 -0.71
C GLU A 35 3.47 -9.57 -0.68
N GLY A 36 3.25 -8.72 0.33
CA GLY A 36 4.02 -7.47 0.52
C GLY A 36 3.69 -6.34 -0.46
N HIS A 37 2.61 -6.43 -1.22
CA HIS A 37 2.25 -5.42 -2.22
C HIS A 37 1.48 -4.22 -1.65
N ARG A 38 0.79 -4.37 -0.51
CA ARG A 38 -0.20 -3.40 -0.04
C ARG A 38 0.36 -1.99 0.17
N ARG A 39 1.50 -1.86 0.85
CA ARG A 39 2.11 -0.55 1.11
C ARG A 39 2.44 0.18 -0.19
N ARG A 40 3.08 -0.50 -1.13
CA ARG A 40 3.45 0.06 -2.44
C ARG A 40 2.23 0.46 -3.25
N ASP A 41 1.20 -0.36 -3.25
CA ASP A 41 -0.05 -0.06 -3.94
C ASP A 41 -0.72 1.18 -3.34
N MET A 42 -0.83 1.27 -2.01
CA MET A 42 -1.41 2.43 -1.35
C MET A 42 -0.66 3.73 -1.63
N ILE A 43 0.69 3.69 -1.68
CA ILE A 43 1.50 4.85 -2.07
C ILE A 43 1.18 5.24 -3.51
N ARG A 44 1.15 4.29 -4.43
CA ARG A 44 0.87 4.50 -5.85
C ARG A 44 -0.55 5.04 -6.10
N PHE A 45 -1.55 4.54 -5.37
CA PHE A 45 -2.94 5.00 -5.46
C PHE A 45 -3.20 6.29 -4.65
N GLY A 46 -2.23 6.79 -3.88
CA GLY A 46 -2.36 8.01 -3.09
C GLY A 46 -3.13 7.85 -1.78
N THR A 47 -3.39 6.63 -1.34
CA THR A 47 -4.20 6.33 -0.13
C THR A 47 -3.37 6.02 1.11
N TYR A 48 -2.04 5.87 0.98
CA TYR A 48 -1.16 5.47 2.09
C TYR A 48 -1.13 6.47 3.24
N PHE A 49 -1.06 7.76 2.93
CA PHE A 49 -0.95 8.82 3.95
C PHE A 49 -2.29 9.19 4.54
N THR A 50 -3.33 9.27 3.72
CA THR A 50 -4.66 9.77 4.10
C THR A 50 -5.64 8.67 4.49
N GLY A 51 -5.43 7.43 4.08
CA GLY A 51 -6.33 6.32 4.35
C GLY A 51 -6.42 5.99 5.85
N THR A 52 -7.64 5.79 6.34
CA THR A 52 -7.93 5.31 7.68
C THR A 52 -8.90 4.13 7.61
N TRP A 53 -8.83 3.23 8.59
CA TRP A 53 -9.74 2.07 8.74
C TRP A 53 -9.77 1.60 10.20
N ALA A 54 -10.50 0.55 10.51
CA ALA A 54 -10.82 0.11 11.87
C ALA A 54 -9.61 0.06 12.84
N PHE A 55 -8.45 -0.41 12.37
CA PHE A 55 -7.24 -0.54 13.19
C PHE A 55 -6.17 0.53 12.89
N LYS A 56 -6.44 1.42 11.96
CA LYS A 56 -5.62 2.59 11.64
C LYS A 56 -6.52 3.82 11.64
N THR A 57 -6.67 4.42 12.79
CA THR A 57 -7.58 5.56 13.02
C THR A 57 -6.96 6.91 12.70
N THR A 58 -5.64 6.98 12.53
CA THR A 58 -4.91 8.21 12.22
C THR A 58 -4.20 8.12 10.87
N GLN A 59 -3.99 9.27 10.25
CA GLN A 59 -3.24 9.38 9.02
C GLN A 59 -1.75 9.06 9.24
N THR A 60 -1.08 8.59 8.20
CA THR A 60 0.36 8.32 8.22
C THR A 60 1.14 9.58 7.84
N ALA A 61 2.15 9.92 8.61
CA ALA A 61 3.04 11.04 8.30
C ALA A 61 3.74 10.84 6.94
N THR A 62 3.85 11.89 6.16
CA THR A 62 4.34 11.82 4.76
C THR A 62 5.76 11.30 4.62
N PHE A 63 6.65 11.56 5.61
CA PHE A 63 8.03 11.05 5.56
C PHE A 63 8.11 9.52 5.54
N ARG A 64 7.08 8.82 6.04
CA ARG A 64 7.00 7.35 6.04
C ARG A 64 6.78 6.73 4.65
N GLY A 65 6.64 7.55 3.61
CA GLY A 65 6.65 7.10 2.22
C GLY A 65 8.01 6.57 1.77
N ILE A 66 9.09 6.99 2.44
CA ILE A 66 10.46 6.55 2.20
C ILE A 66 10.93 5.75 3.42
N TYR A 67 11.69 4.68 3.20
CA TYR A 67 12.29 3.93 4.31
C TYR A 67 13.47 4.69 4.92
N PRO A 68 13.72 4.53 6.23
CA PRO A 68 14.94 5.03 6.84
C PRO A 68 16.14 4.25 6.33
N ILE A 69 17.30 4.91 6.28
CA ILE A 69 18.57 4.22 6.07
C ILE A 69 18.90 3.45 7.35
N PRO A 70 19.18 2.13 7.28
CA PRO A 70 19.48 1.34 8.46
C PRO A 70 20.68 1.89 9.22
N GLN A 71 20.61 1.85 10.55
CA GLN A 71 21.67 2.38 11.42
C GLN A 71 23.04 1.74 11.15
N GLU A 72 23.08 0.46 10.85
CA GLU A 72 24.31 -0.26 10.51
C GLU A 72 25.01 0.35 9.29
N GLN A 73 24.25 0.72 8.26
CA GLN A 73 24.80 1.35 7.07
C GLN A 73 25.36 2.75 7.36
N ARG A 74 24.69 3.51 8.22
CA ARG A 74 25.14 4.84 8.65
C ARG A 74 26.38 4.75 9.54
N THR A 75 26.49 3.72 10.36
CA THR A 75 27.68 3.48 11.18
C THR A 75 28.87 3.10 10.30
N ALA A 76 28.67 2.26 9.27
CA ALA A 76 29.71 1.88 8.32
C ALA A 76 30.15 3.05 7.41
N ASN A 77 29.23 3.98 7.10
CA ASN A 77 29.55 5.17 6.31
C ASN A 77 28.95 6.43 6.96
N PRO A 78 29.74 7.14 7.80
CA PRO A 78 29.27 8.35 8.51
C PRO A 78 28.84 9.52 7.60
N LYS A 79 29.13 9.46 6.29
CA LYS A 79 28.70 10.45 5.32
C LYS A 79 27.25 10.24 4.84
N LEU A 80 26.64 9.10 5.20
CA LEU A 80 25.23 8.84 4.90
C LEU A 80 24.33 9.64 5.86
N GLU A 81 23.69 10.66 5.32
CA GLU A 81 22.66 11.41 6.04
C GLU A 81 21.35 10.63 6.06
N GLN A 82 20.64 10.66 7.19
CA GLN A 82 19.33 10.02 7.31
C GLN A 82 18.30 10.75 6.47
N ASN A 83 17.32 9.99 5.96
CA ASN A 83 16.16 10.57 5.31
C ASN A 83 15.38 11.49 6.29
N PRO A 84 14.82 12.62 5.81
CA PRO A 84 14.07 13.54 6.68
C PRO A 84 12.94 12.84 7.45
N GLY A 85 12.82 13.16 8.74
CA GLY A 85 11.77 12.65 9.61
C GLY A 85 12.13 11.43 10.47
N TYR A 86 13.32 10.86 10.25
CA TYR A 86 13.82 9.72 11.02
C TYR A 86 14.94 10.08 11.97
#